data_d4ac49ddf4dc30865665d3df64159ee7
#
_entry.id   d4ac49ddf4dc30865665d3df64159ee7
#
_cell.length_a   1.000
_cell.length_b   1.000
_cell.length_c   1.000
_cell.angle_alpha   90.00
_cell.angle_beta   90.00
_cell.angle_gamma   90.00
#
_symmetry.space_group_name_H-M   'P 1'
#
loop_
_entity.id
_entity.type
_entity.pdbx_description
1 polymer ?
#
loop_
_entity_poly.entity_id
_entity_poly.type
_entity_poly.pdbx_seq_one_letter_code
_entity_poly.pdbx_strand_id
1 'polypeptide(L)' 'MKHNQEMEKAIKLLEELVTQADEDCPQDCRTMHFVNALEEASEFIMEYKNAK' A
#
# COMPACT_ATOMS: atom_id res chain seq x y z
N MET A 1 -21.83 -5.84 1.14
CA MET A 1 -22.08 -4.61 1.87
C MET A 1 -21.25 -3.48 1.33
N LYS A 2 -21.77 -2.28 1.47
CA LYS A 2 -21.08 -1.13 0.91
C LYS A 2 -19.72 -0.89 1.55
N HIS A 3 -19.63 -1.16 2.85
CA HIS A 3 -18.36 -0.96 3.56
C HIS A 3 -17.27 -1.82 2.97
N ASN A 4 -17.60 -3.08 2.66
CA ASN A 4 -16.60 -3.98 2.11
C ASN A 4 -16.13 -3.52 0.74
N GLN A 5 -17.06 -3.03 -0.07
CA GLN A 5 -16.71 -2.57 -1.41
C GLN A 5 -15.81 -1.35 -1.34
N GLU A 6 -16.12 -0.43 -0.44
CA GLU A 6 -15.30 0.78 -0.29
C GLU A 6 -13.91 0.42 0.23
N MET A 7 -13.85 -0.51 1.17
CA MET A 7 -12.57 -0.94 1.69
C MET A 7 -11.73 -1.63 0.62
N GLU A 8 -12.37 -2.49 -0.17
CA GLU A 8 -11.64 -3.16 -1.23
C GLU A 8 -11.11 -2.18 -2.25
N LYS A 9 -11.91 -1.16 -2.56
CA LYS A 9 -11.45 -0.14 -3.50
C LYS A 9 -10.27 0.63 -2.93
N ALA A 10 -10.34 0.97 -1.65
CA ALA A 10 -9.26 1.69 -1.00
C ALA A 10 -7.98 0.85 -1.00
N ILE A 11 -8.11 -0.44 -0.70
CA ILE A 11 -6.96 -1.33 -0.69
C ILE A 11 -6.34 -1.42 -2.08
N LYS A 12 -7.19 -1.52 -3.10
CA LYS A 12 -6.70 -1.61 -4.46
C LYS A 12 -5.95 -0.35 -4.87
N LEU A 13 -6.50 0.81 -4.52
CA LEU A 13 -5.82 2.07 -4.81
C LEU A 13 -4.51 2.17 -4.06
N LEU A 14 -4.50 1.70 -2.82
CA LEU A 14 -3.28 1.71 -2.03
C LEU A 14 -2.22 0.82 -2.66
N GLU A 15 -2.62 -0.35 -3.14
CA GLU A 15 -1.68 -1.24 -3.81
C GLU A 15 -1.08 -0.57 -5.03
N GLU A 16 -1.90 0.12 -5.80
CA GLU A 16 -1.41 0.81 -6.99
C GLU A 16 -0.44 1.91 -6.61
N LEU A 17 -0.76 2.66 -5.57
CA LEU A 17 0.13 3.72 -5.12
C LEU A 17 1.47 3.16 -4.64
N VAL A 18 1.42 2.09 -3.88
CA VAL A 18 2.65 1.46 -3.38
C VAL A 18 3.51 0.99 -4.56
N THR A 19 2.88 0.34 -5.53
CA THR A 19 3.61 -0.16 -6.69
C THR A 19 4.23 0.98 -7.48
N GLN A 20 3.46 2.04 -7.72
CA GLN A 20 3.97 3.18 -8.48
C GLN A 20 5.11 3.86 -7.74
N ALA A 21 4.95 4.05 -6.44
CA ALA A 21 6.00 4.68 -5.65
C ALA A 21 7.27 3.85 -5.68
N ASP A 22 7.13 2.54 -5.60
CA ASP A 22 8.28 1.66 -5.60
C ASP A 22 9.00 1.67 -6.93
N GLU A 23 8.25 1.75 -8.03
CA GLU A 23 8.85 1.74 -9.35
C GLU A 23 9.41 3.09 -9.76
N ASP A 24 8.71 4.16 -9.40
CA ASP A 24 9.07 5.49 -9.88
C ASP A 24 10.14 6.17 -9.06
N CYS A 25 10.31 5.77 -7.82
CA CYS A 25 11.24 6.45 -6.92
C CYS A 25 12.57 5.72 -6.92
N PRO A 26 13.64 6.33 -7.42
CA PRO A 26 14.97 5.70 -7.40
C PRO A 26 15.44 5.51 -5.96
N GLN A 27 16.30 4.51 -5.78
CA GLN A 27 16.79 4.19 -4.45
C GLN A 27 17.50 5.37 -3.81
N ASP A 28 18.16 6.17 -4.61
CA ASP A 28 18.90 7.32 -4.08
C ASP A 28 17.99 8.35 -3.44
N CYS A 29 16.72 8.38 -3.85
CA CYS A 29 15.77 9.38 -3.36
C CYS A 29 14.91 8.85 -2.23
N ARG A 30 15.08 7.59 -1.84
CA ARG A 30 14.23 6.99 -0.81
C ARG A 30 14.71 7.39 0.56
N THR A 31 13.82 8.01 1.31
CA THR A 31 14.12 8.36 2.69
C THR A 31 13.61 7.26 3.62
N MET A 32 14.04 7.34 4.89
CA MET A 32 13.56 6.40 5.89
C MET A 32 12.04 6.48 6.02
N HIS A 33 11.49 7.68 5.96
CA HIS A 33 10.04 7.84 6.04
C HIS A 33 9.35 7.15 4.88
N PHE A 34 9.91 7.30 3.69
CA PHE A 34 9.34 6.69 2.50
C PHE A 34 9.33 5.16 2.62
N VAL A 35 10.45 4.61 3.03
CA VAL A 35 10.57 3.15 3.15
C VAL A 35 9.61 2.64 4.23
N ASN A 36 9.55 3.32 5.36
CA ASN A 36 8.65 2.91 6.44
C ASN A 36 7.20 2.96 5.99
N ALA A 37 6.83 3.99 5.26
CA ALA A 37 5.46 4.13 4.78
C ALA A 37 5.10 2.98 3.84
N LEU A 38 6.03 2.63 2.94
CA LEU A 38 5.79 1.52 2.03
C LEU A 38 5.62 0.20 2.78
N GLU A 39 6.47 -0.02 3.78
CA GLU A 39 6.39 -1.25 4.55
C GLU A 39 5.08 -1.33 5.32
N GLU A 40 4.67 -0.24 5.95
CA GLU A 40 3.42 -0.24 6.70
C GLU A 40 2.23 -0.45 5.78
N ALA A 41 2.25 0.19 4.62
CA ALA A 41 1.17 0.03 3.66
C ALA A 41 1.09 -1.42 3.18
N SER A 42 2.24 -2.01 2.89
CA SER A 42 2.28 -3.39 2.43
C SER A 42 1.76 -4.33 3.50
N GLU A 43 2.16 -4.11 4.76
CA GLU A 43 1.69 -4.95 5.85
C GLU A 43 0.18 -4.81 6.03
N PHE A 44 -0.31 -3.59 5.95
CA PHE A 44 -1.75 -3.37 6.07
C PHE A 44 -2.51 -4.12 4.99
N ILE A 45 -2.01 -4.06 3.76
CA ILE A 45 -2.66 -4.76 2.65
C ILE A 45 -2.66 -6.26 2.89
N MET A 46 -1.53 -6.81 3.33
CA MET A 46 -1.44 -8.23 3.58
C MET A 46 -2.36 -8.67 4.71
N GLU A 47 -2.43 -7.87 5.77
CA GLU A 47 -3.32 -8.20 6.89
C GLU A 47 -4.78 -8.18 6.44
N TYR A 48 -5.13 -7.21 5.62
CA TYR A 48 -6.50 -7.13 5.13
C TYR A 48 -6.85 -8.37 4.31
N LYS A 49 -5.94 -8.79 3.43
CA LYS A 49 -6.21 -9.94 2.59
C LYS A 49 -6.23 -11.23 3.39
N ASN A 50 -5.38 -11.33 4.40
CA ASN A 50 -5.32 -12.53 5.21
C ASN A 50 -6.50 -12.63 6.17
N ALA A 51 -7.06 -11.51 6.56
CA ALA A 51 -8.17 -11.49 7.50
C ALA A 51 -9.45 -12.03 6.87
N LYS A 52 -9.51 -12.11 5.57
CA LYS A 52 -10.68 -12.69 4.91
C LYS A 52 -10.62 -14.21 5.00
#